data_94d487f543c9cdd8db51ed04adba7f80
#
_entry.id   94d487f543c9cdd8db51ed04adba7f80
#
_cell.length_a   1.000
_cell.length_b   1.000
_cell.length_c   1.000
_cell.angle_alpha   90.00
_cell.angle_beta   90.00
_cell.angle_gamma   90.00
#
_symmetry.space_group_name_H-M   'P 1'
#
loop_
_entity.id
_entity.type
_entity.pdbx_description
1 polymer ?
#
loop_
_entity_poly.entity_id
_entity_poly.type
_entity_poly.pdbx_seq_one_letter_code
_entity_poly.pdbx_strand_id
1 'polypeptide(L)'
;MTRRAESKIYRASAPEWDGTWLLLLSEGLEKNILAEVKKQLLWQGFGVLAPSLLASPSQKLADVQSLLHEAGVAENVIVFEAHSPLALSRAALRERVEGCWHLTEQNAMYEAFITLFRPLLPLLRDVGPDELTPERCFQIRLLLIHLYRRVVLKDPLLPEELLPAHWLGQTARQLCINIYQRVAPGAQVFVSEKGESSVGELPAPGPLYYQRFGGLAEA
;
A
#
# COMPACT_ATOMS: atom_id res chain seq x y z
N MET A 1 4.10 13.30 4.32
CA MET A 1 3.88 11.89 3.85
C MET A 1 4.93 11.62 2.79
N THR A 2 5.61 10.46 2.83
CA THR A 2 6.64 10.14 1.81
C THR A 2 5.98 9.81 0.48
N ARG A 3 6.63 10.10 -0.67
CA ARG A 3 6.14 9.75 -2.02
C ARG A 3 5.76 8.28 -2.15
N ARG A 4 6.49 7.38 -1.48
CA ARG A 4 6.21 5.95 -1.46
C ARG A 4 4.90 5.60 -0.75
N ALA A 5 4.60 6.23 0.40
CA ALA A 5 3.34 6.02 1.11
C ALA A 5 2.16 6.50 0.26
N GLU A 6 2.31 7.62 -0.43
CA GLU A 6 1.32 8.16 -1.36
C GLU A 6 1.05 7.21 -2.53
N SER A 7 2.13 6.70 -3.14
CA SER A 7 2.05 5.70 -4.20
C SER A 7 1.34 4.42 -3.74
N LYS A 8 1.60 3.92 -2.54
CA LYS A 8 0.90 2.75 -2.00
C LYS A 8 -0.61 2.97 -1.84
N ILE A 9 -1.00 4.15 -1.34
CA ILE A 9 -2.42 4.47 -1.05
C ILE A 9 -3.20 4.70 -2.35
N TYR A 10 -2.64 5.48 -3.28
CA TYR A 10 -3.37 6.02 -4.43
C TYR A 10 -3.00 5.37 -5.78
N ARG A 11 -2.26 4.26 -5.80
CA ARG A 11 -1.86 3.58 -7.04
C ARG A 11 -3.05 3.21 -7.92
N ALA A 12 -2.83 3.17 -9.23
CA ALA A 12 -3.85 2.77 -10.18
C ALA A 12 -4.01 1.23 -10.29
N SER A 13 -2.91 0.47 -10.37
CA SER A 13 -2.91 -0.98 -10.56
C SER A 13 -1.81 -1.68 -9.77
N ALA A 14 -1.89 -2.99 -9.62
CA ALA A 14 -0.78 -3.82 -9.18
C ALA A 14 0.23 -3.97 -10.32
N PRO A 15 1.54 -4.04 -10.03
CA PRO A 15 2.53 -4.39 -11.05
C PRO A 15 2.36 -5.84 -11.50
N GLU A 16 2.59 -6.10 -12.79
CA GLU A 16 2.74 -7.46 -13.29
C GLU A 16 4.04 -8.07 -12.75
N TRP A 17 4.01 -9.36 -12.49
CA TRP A 17 5.16 -10.10 -12.00
C TRP A 17 5.74 -11.00 -13.10
N ASP A 18 7.03 -10.90 -13.31
CA ASP A 18 7.79 -11.67 -14.29
C ASP A 18 8.36 -13.00 -13.74
N GLY A 19 8.04 -13.34 -12.50
CA GLY A 19 8.58 -14.52 -11.82
C GLY A 19 9.91 -14.31 -11.12
N THR A 20 10.46 -13.09 -11.16
CA THR A 20 11.76 -12.76 -10.54
C THR A 20 11.59 -12.49 -9.04
N TRP A 21 12.57 -12.98 -8.27
CA TRP A 21 12.73 -12.72 -6.85
C TRP A 21 14.05 -11.99 -6.61
N LEU A 22 14.06 -11.01 -5.74
CA LEU A 22 15.28 -10.53 -5.12
C LEU A 22 15.47 -11.28 -3.80
N LEU A 23 16.60 -11.97 -3.68
CA LEU A 23 17.03 -12.62 -2.45
C LEU A 23 18.19 -11.81 -1.86
N LEU A 24 18.12 -11.51 -0.58
CA LEU A 24 19.10 -10.72 0.13
C LEU A 24 19.66 -11.56 1.27
N LEU A 25 20.93 -11.90 1.17
CA LEU A 25 21.69 -12.63 2.19
C LEU A 25 22.52 -11.63 3.00
N SER A 26 22.26 -11.57 4.31
CA SER A 26 22.93 -10.68 5.25
C SER A 26 23.68 -11.50 6.30
N GLU A 27 24.92 -11.83 6.05
CA GLU A 27 25.80 -12.47 7.03
C GLU A 27 26.92 -11.50 7.47
N GLY A 28 27.34 -11.61 8.73
CA GLY A 28 28.46 -10.83 9.24
C GLY A 28 28.16 -9.38 9.63
N LEU A 29 26.92 -8.93 9.53
CA LEU A 29 26.52 -7.60 10.02
C LEU A 29 26.37 -7.59 11.54
N GLU A 30 26.75 -6.48 12.16
CA GLU A 30 26.45 -6.24 13.58
C GLU A 30 24.93 -6.25 13.81
N LYS A 31 24.51 -6.84 14.94
CA LYS A 31 23.09 -7.08 15.25
C LYS A 31 22.23 -5.82 15.16
N ASN A 32 22.74 -4.67 15.59
CA ASN A 32 22.01 -3.39 15.59
C ASN A 32 21.82 -2.87 14.17
N ILE A 33 22.86 -2.93 13.34
CA ILE A 33 22.83 -2.50 11.94
C ILE A 33 21.88 -3.41 11.14
N LEU A 34 22.03 -4.73 11.35
CA LEU A 34 21.16 -5.72 10.70
C LEU A 34 19.67 -5.48 11.05
N ALA A 35 19.35 -5.16 12.31
CA ALA A 35 17.99 -4.92 12.74
C ALA A 35 17.36 -3.69 12.05
N GLU A 36 18.11 -2.60 11.91
CA GLU A 36 17.62 -1.38 11.26
C GLU A 36 17.44 -1.57 9.75
N VAL A 37 18.44 -2.17 9.08
CA VAL A 37 18.35 -2.50 7.65
C VAL A 37 17.20 -3.46 7.37
N LYS A 38 17.05 -4.49 8.19
CA LYS A 38 15.92 -5.44 8.11
C LYS A 38 14.58 -4.74 8.25
N LYS A 39 14.43 -3.83 9.19
CA LYS A 39 13.21 -3.04 9.38
C LYS A 39 12.88 -2.20 8.14
N GLN A 40 13.88 -1.57 7.53
CA GLN A 40 13.69 -0.79 6.30
C GLN A 40 13.30 -1.69 5.11
N LEU A 41 13.93 -2.85 4.96
CA LEU A 41 13.60 -3.82 3.91
C LEU A 41 12.18 -4.40 4.09
N LEU A 42 11.79 -4.76 5.31
CA LEU A 42 10.43 -5.21 5.62
C LEU A 42 9.39 -4.12 5.28
N TRP A 43 9.69 -2.87 5.61
CA TRP A 43 8.86 -1.73 5.20
C TRP A 43 8.75 -1.62 3.67
N GLN A 44 9.77 -2.04 2.94
CA GLN A 44 9.77 -2.09 1.48
C GLN A 44 9.02 -3.30 0.90
N GLY A 45 8.55 -4.23 1.70
CA GLY A 45 7.79 -5.40 1.26
C GLY A 45 8.63 -6.67 1.15
N PHE A 46 9.86 -6.68 1.69
CA PHE A 46 10.59 -7.93 1.86
C PHE A 46 9.94 -8.82 2.91
N GLY A 47 10.00 -10.13 2.71
CA GLY A 47 9.66 -11.14 3.70
C GLY A 47 10.91 -11.84 4.22
N VAL A 48 10.81 -12.44 5.39
CA VAL A 48 11.90 -13.21 6.01
C VAL A 48 11.74 -14.68 5.69
N LEU A 49 12.56 -15.20 4.79
CA LEU A 49 12.59 -16.64 4.46
C LEU A 49 13.38 -17.45 5.49
N ALA A 50 14.45 -16.88 6.02
CA ALA A 50 15.30 -17.43 7.07
C ALA A 50 15.97 -16.28 7.86
N PRO A 51 16.60 -16.52 9.02
CA PRO A 51 17.19 -15.46 9.85
C PRO A 51 18.12 -14.50 9.11
N SER A 52 18.91 -15.00 8.16
CA SER A 52 19.84 -14.22 7.33
C SER A 52 19.37 -14.01 5.88
N LEU A 53 18.18 -14.50 5.51
CA LEU A 53 17.69 -14.47 4.13
C LEU A 53 16.35 -13.76 4.05
N LEU A 54 16.36 -12.61 3.36
CA LEU A 54 15.14 -11.89 3.00
C LEU A 54 14.85 -12.06 1.51
N ALA A 55 13.57 -11.97 1.15
CA ALA A 55 13.14 -12.06 -0.24
C ALA A 55 12.09 -11.03 -0.58
N SER A 56 12.06 -10.58 -1.82
CA SER A 56 10.97 -9.77 -2.37
C SER A 56 10.71 -10.13 -3.83
N PRO A 57 9.44 -10.35 -4.20
CA PRO A 57 9.06 -10.57 -5.60
C PRO A 57 8.69 -9.26 -6.31
N SER A 58 8.71 -8.12 -5.64
CA SER A 58 8.14 -6.88 -6.15
C SER A 58 9.10 -5.69 -6.14
N GLN A 59 10.31 -5.86 -5.63
CA GLN A 59 11.30 -4.78 -5.56
C GLN A 59 12.26 -4.82 -6.76
N LYS A 60 12.71 -3.63 -7.18
CA LYS A 60 13.73 -3.52 -8.23
C LYS A 60 15.11 -3.51 -7.60
N LEU A 61 16.06 -4.18 -8.25
CA LEU A 61 17.44 -4.27 -7.77
C LEU A 61 18.06 -2.89 -7.51
N ALA A 62 17.87 -1.93 -8.41
CA ALA A 62 18.41 -0.58 -8.27
C ALA A 62 17.90 0.15 -7.00
N ASP A 63 16.62 -0.01 -6.64
CA ASP A 63 16.06 0.61 -5.44
C ASP A 63 16.65 -0.01 -4.17
N VAL A 64 16.87 -1.32 -4.18
CA VAL A 64 17.49 -2.07 -3.07
C VAL A 64 18.96 -1.69 -2.93
N GLN A 65 19.71 -1.62 -4.02
CA GLN A 65 21.10 -1.18 -4.00
C GLN A 65 21.25 0.23 -3.42
N SER A 66 20.42 1.17 -3.83
CA SER A 66 20.41 2.53 -3.29
C SER A 66 20.20 2.54 -1.78
N LEU A 67 19.22 1.76 -1.28
CA LEU A 67 18.96 1.64 0.15
C LEU A 67 20.17 1.06 0.91
N LEU A 68 20.79 0.00 0.40
CA LEU A 68 21.94 -0.63 1.04
C LEU A 68 23.16 0.30 1.08
N HIS A 69 23.36 1.11 0.03
CA HIS A 69 24.38 2.14 0.00
C HIS A 69 24.12 3.25 1.02
N GLU A 70 22.89 3.77 1.08
CA GLU A 70 22.48 4.77 2.06
C GLU A 70 22.65 4.27 3.51
N ALA A 71 22.40 2.98 3.73
CA ALA A 71 22.60 2.34 5.04
C ALA A 71 24.08 2.00 5.35
N GLY A 72 25.00 2.16 4.38
CA GLY A 72 26.41 1.85 4.55
C GLY A 72 26.73 0.37 4.67
N VAL A 73 25.87 -0.53 4.15
CA VAL A 73 26.00 -1.99 4.30
C VAL A 73 26.11 -2.73 2.97
N ALA A 74 26.23 -2.01 1.87
CA ALA A 74 26.23 -2.60 0.53
C ALA A 74 27.30 -3.68 0.32
N GLU A 75 28.47 -3.56 0.96
CA GLU A 75 29.56 -4.53 0.85
C GLU A 75 29.38 -5.77 1.75
N ASN A 76 28.46 -5.71 2.71
CA ASN A 76 28.22 -6.80 3.66
C ASN A 76 26.97 -7.62 3.34
N VAL A 77 26.32 -7.31 2.21
CA VAL A 77 25.06 -7.93 1.81
C VAL A 77 25.16 -8.41 0.38
N ILE A 78 24.80 -9.66 0.15
CA ILE A 78 24.75 -10.23 -1.20
C ILE A 78 23.29 -10.19 -1.67
N VAL A 79 23.05 -9.60 -2.84
CA VAL A 79 21.74 -9.59 -3.47
C VAL A 79 21.77 -10.49 -4.70
N PHE A 80 20.83 -11.42 -4.78
CA PHE A 80 20.63 -12.30 -5.91
C PHE A 80 19.32 -11.98 -6.61
N GLU A 81 19.32 -12.02 -7.93
CA GLU A 81 18.11 -12.21 -8.71
C GLU A 81 17.90 -13.69 -8.95
N ALA A 82 16.72 -14.19 -8.57
CA ALA A 82 16.41 -15.61 -8.69
C ALA A 82 15.04 -15.80 -9.32
N HIS A 83 14.91 -16.86 -10.11
CA HIS A 83 13.66 -17.31 -10.65
C HIS A 83 13.28 -18.63 -9.98
N SER A 84 12.02 -18.81 -9.64
CA SER A 84 11.51 -20.07 -9.09
C SER A 84 10.77 -20.85 -10.18
N PRO A 85 11.48 -21.55 -11.06
CA PRO A 85 10.84 -22.14 -12.22
C PRO A 85 10.10 -23.43 -11.97
N LEU A 86 10.37 -24.21 -10.91
CA LEU A 86 10.09 -25.60 -11.18
C LEU A 86 9.60 -26.52 -10.08
N ALA A 87 9.74 -26.36 -8.85
CA ALA A 87 9.64 -27.58 -8.04
C ALA A 87 8.63 -27.59 -6.90
N LEU A 88 8.23 -26.46 -6.42
CA LEU A 88 7.20 -26.41 -5.40
C LEU A 88 5.83 -26.32 -6.09
N SER A 89 4.90 -27.17 -5.66
CA SER A 89 3.51 -26.95 -6.02
C SER A 89 3.14 -25.49 -5.71
N ARG A 90 2.32 -24.87 -6.52
CA ARG A 90 1.84 -23.49 -6.26
C ARG A 90 1.25 -23.37 -4.85
N ALA A 91 0.68 -24.45 -4.31
CA ALA A 91 0.16 -24.51 -2.96
C ALA A 91 1.27 -24.36 -1.91
N ALA A 92 2.37 -25.11 -2.02
CA ALA A 92 3.49 -25.04 -1.08
C ALA A 92 4.20 -23.67 -1.12
N LEU A 93 4.31 -23.06 -2.31
CA LEU A 93 4.84 -21.71 -2.45
C LEU A 93 3.94 -20.66 -1.75
N ARG A 94 2.62 -20.73 -1.96
CA ARG A 94 1.66 -19.84 -1.33
C ARG A 94 1.67 -19.97 0.20
N GLU A 95 1.73 -21.18 0.73
CA GLU A 95 1.83 -21.43 2.16
C GLU A 95 3.08 -20.79 2.76
N ARG A 96 4.24 -20.92 2.08
CA ARG A 96 5.47 -20.22 2.48
C ARG A 96 5.32 -18.73 2.45
N VAL A 97 4.80 -18.18 1.36
CA VAL A 97 4.56 -16.76 1.20
C VAL A 97 3.60 -16.25 2.28
N GLU A 98 2.51 -16.96 2.53
CA GLU A 98 1.55 -16.60 3.57
C GLU A 98 2.21 -16.47 4.94
N GLY A 99 3.04 -17.43 5.34
CA GLY A 99 3.77 -17.39 6.60
C GLY A 99 4.83 -16.27 6.66
N CYS A 100 5.59 -16.06 5.58
CA CYS A 100 6.67 -15.07 5.55
C CYS A 100 6.18 -13.62 5.57
N TRP A 101 4.98 -13.34 5.01
CA TRP A 101 4.42 -11.99 4.93
C TRP A 101 3.18 -11.77 5.81
N HIS A 102 2.82 -12.74 6.66
CA HIS A 102 1.67 -12.64 7.58
C HIS A 102 0.36 -12.25 6.87
N LEU A 103 0.09 -12.87 5.71
CA LEU A 103 -1.01 -12.47 4.83
C LEU A 103 -2.39 -12.71 5.46
N THR A 104 -2.53 -13.71 6.32
CA THR A 104 -3.78 -13.96 7.07
C THR A 104 -4.16 -12.76 7.94
N GLU A 105 -3.20 -12.21 8.70
CA GLU A 105 -3.43 -11.05 9.56
C GLU A 105 -3.73 -9.80 8.73
N GLN A 106 -3.02 -9.62 7.62
CA GLN A 106 -3.26 -8.53 6.69
C GLN A 106 -4.64 -8.63 6.05
N ASN A 107 -5.07 -9.83 5.68
CA ASN A 107 -6.40 -10.06 5.10
C ASN A 107 -7.52 -9.75 6.09
N ALA A 108 -7.36 -10.11 7.37
CA ALA A 108 -8.30 -9.75 8.43
C ALA A 108 -8.45 -8.23 8.61
N MET A 109 -7.36 -7.47 8.45
CA MET A 109 -7.43 -6.00 8.46
C MET A 109 -8.23 -5.44 7.28
N TYR A 110 -8.10 -6.04 6.09
CA TYR A 110 -8.94 -5.68 4.94
C TYR A 110 -10.41 -6.03 5.16
N GLU A 111 -10.68 -7.19 5.74
CA GLU A 111 -12.06 -7.60 6.07
C GLU A 111 -12.73 -6.60 7.03
N ALA A 112 -12.03 -6.19 8.08
CA ALA A 112 -12.52 -5.20 9.03
C ALA A 112 -12.80 -3.84 8.34
N PHE A 113 -11.92 -3.40 7.45
CA PHE A 113 -12.12 -2.19 6.64
C PHE A 113 -13.36 -2.31 5.74
N ILE A 114 -13.51 -3.43 5.03
CA ILE A 114 -14.65 -3.68 4.15
C ILE A 114 -15.95 -3.71 4.94
N THR A 115 -15.98 -4.39 6.07
CA THR A 115 -17.16 -4.49 6.94
C THR A 115 -17.62 -3.13 7.42
N LEU A 116 -16.67 -2.25 7.76
CA LEU A 116 -16.99 -0.89 8.23
C LEU A 116 -17.53 0.01 7.11
N PHE A 117 -16.95 -0.03 5.92
CA PHE A 117 -17.26 0.94 4.86
C PHE A 117 -18.26 0.45 3.81
N ARG A 118 -18.45 -0.87 3.65
CA ARG A 118 -19.42 -1.41 2.68
C ARG A 118 -20.84 -0.86 2.84
N PRO A 119 -21.38 -0.69 4.08
CA PRO A 119 -22.73 -0.12 4.26
C PRO A 119 -22.91 1.31 3.77
N LEU A 120 -21.81 2.07 3.59
CA LEU A 120 -21.90 3.44 3.07
C LEU A 120 -22.24 3.50 1.58
N LEU A 121 -21.93 2.48 0.79
CA LEU A 121 -22.16 2.52 -0.66
C LEU A 121 -23.63 2.72 -1.03
N PRO A 122 -24.60 1.94 -0.52
CA PRO A 122 -26.00 2.18 -0.82
C PRO A 122 -26.44 3.55 -0.29
N LEU A 123 -26.06 3.93 0.92
CA LEU A 123 -26.41 5.24 1.48
C LEU A 123 -25.92 6.39 0.60
N LEU A 124 -24.71 6.34 0.08
CA LEU A 124 -24.15 7.37 -0.81
C LEU A 124 -24.81 7.40 -2.21
N ARG A 125 -25.46 6.31 -2.64
CA ARG A 125 -26.23 6.29 -3.90
C ARG A 125 -27.58 6.96 -3.77
N ASP A 126 -28.22 6.71 -2.64
CA ASP A 126 -29.64 7.07 -2.42
C ASP A 126 -29.79 8.49 -1.83
N VAL A 127 -28.68 9.05 -1.30
CA VAL A 127 -28.65 10.41 -0.74
C VAL A 127 -28.67 11.46 -1.84
N GLY A 128 -29.60 12.40 -1.75
CA GLY A 128 -29.69 13.56 -2.63
C GLY A 128 -28.51 14.54 -2.43
N PRO A 129 -28.25 15.44 -3.41
CA PRO A 129 -27.17 16.40 -3.35
C PRO A 129 -27.25 17.33 -2.11
N ASP A 130 -28.45 17.66 -1.65
CA ASP A 130 -28.66 18.55 -0.50
C ASP A 130 -28.38 17.87 0.86
N GLU A 131 -28.50 16.55 0.92
CA GLU A 131 -28.24 15.78 2.14
C GLU A 131 -26.76 15.42 2.31
N LEU A 132 -26.00 15.29 1.22
CA LEU A 132 -24.57 15.03 1.22
C LEU A 132 -23.78 16.35 1.24
N THR A 133 -23.81 17.03 2.38
CA THR A 133 -23.14 18.33 2.54
C THR A 133 -21.63 18.25 2.33
N PRO A 134 -20.96 19.35 1.91
CA PRO A 134 -19.52 19.42 1.77
C PRO A 134 -18.76 18.97 3.03
N GLU A 135 -19.24 19.33 4.21
CA GLU A 135 -18.66 18.92 5.48
C GLU A 135 -18.75 17.40 5.70
N ARG A 136 -19.91 16.77 5.42
CA ARG A 136 -20.06 15.31 5.51
C ARG A 136 -19.15 14.60 4.52
N CYS A 137 -19.04 15.12 3.29
CA CYS A 137 -18.08 14.61 2.31
C CYS A 137 -16.65 14.63 2.83
N PHE A 138 -16.24 15.74 3.44
CA PHE A 138 -14.90 15.88 4.03
C PHE A 138 -14.67 14.89 5.17
N GLN A 139 -15.62 14.74 6.09
CA GLN A 139 -15.53 13.80 7.21
C GLN A 139 -15.40 12.35 6.74
N ILE A 140 -16.24 11.94 5.77
CA ILE A 140 -16.18 10.60 5.18
C ILE A 140 -14.83 10.38 4.50
N ARG A 141 -14.36 11.32 3.67
CA ARG A 141 -13.06 11.24 2.99
C ARG A 141 -11.91 11.11 3.98
N LEU A 142 -11.93 11.90 5.05
CA LEU A 142 -10.90 11.88 6.08
C LEU A 142 -10.81 10.52 6.77
N LEU A 143 -11.94 10.00 7.26
CA LEU A 143 -12.00 8.71 7.93
C LEU A 143 -11.66 7.55 7.00
N LEU A 144 -12.20 7.56 5.77
CA LEU A 144 -11.92 6.56 4.76
C LEU A 144 -10.42 6.41 4.51
N ILE A 145 -9.75 7.53 4.18
CA ILE A 145 -8.32 7.51 3.89
C ILE A 145 -7.49 7.25 5.14
N HIS A 146 -7.90 7.76 6.30
CA HIS A 146 -7.20 7.48 7.55
C HIS A 146 -7.17 5.97 7.86
N LEU A 147 -8.30 5.28 7.74
CA LEU A 147 -8.39 3.85 8.03
C LEU A 147 -7.81 2.99 6.89
N TYR A 148 -8.05 3.35 5.63
CA TYR A 148 -7.46 2.64 4.49
C TYR A 148 -5.94 2.65 4.52
N ARG A 149 -5.32 3.81 4.79
CA ARG A 149 -3.85 3.90 4.88
C ARG A 149 -3.26 3.03 5.99
N ARG A 150 -3.95 2.84 7.12
CA ARG A 150 -3.49 1.97 8.21
C ARG A 150 -3.38 0.51 7.78
N VAL A 151 -4.22 0.10 6.85
CA VAL A 151 -4.22 -1.25 6.28
C VAL A 151 -3.22 -1.35 5.14
N VAL A 152 -3.36 -0.51 4.11
CA VAL A 152 -2.57 -0.64 2.87
C VAL A 152 -1.07 -0.35 3.06
N LEU A 153 -0.68 0.47 4.05
CA LEU A 153 0.74 0.70 4.31
C LEU A 153 1.47 -0.51 4.87
N LYS A 154 0.75 -1.44 5.49
CA LYS A 154 1.28 -2.71 5.97
C LYS A 154 1.26 -3.81 4.90
N ASP A 155 0.49 -3.62 3.82
CA ASP A 155 0.42 -4.58 2.72
C ASP A 155 1.80 -4.68 2.03
N PRO A 156 2.38 -5.87 1.90
CA PRO A 156 3.63 -6.08 1.18
C PRO A 156 3.52 -5.80 -0.32
N LEU A 157 2.31 -5.70 -0.87
CA LEU A 157 2.02 -5.51 -2.29
C LEU A 157 2.59 -6.62 -3.17
N LEU A 158 2.37 -7.85 -2.77
CA LEU A 158 2.80 -9.01 -3.53
C LEU A 158 2.05 -9.13 -4.85
N PRO A 159 2.67 -9.76 -5.86
CA PRO A 159 2.00 -10.18 -7.09
C PRO A 159 0.78 -11.06 -6.82
N GLU A 160 -0.24 -10.95 -7.66
CA GLU A 160 -1.51 -11.66 -7.50
C GLU A 160 -1.34 -13.19 -7.47
N GLU A 161 -0.38 -13.70 -8.24
CA GLU A 161 -0.04 -15.12 -8.33
C GLU A 161 0.42 -15.72 -7.00
N LEU A 162 0.95 -14.89 -6.11
CA LEU A 162 1.45 -15.27 -4.79
C LEU A 162 0.42 -15.06 -3.66
N LEU A 163 -0.67 -14.37 -3.95
CA LEU A 163 -1.69 -14.08 -2.96
C LEU A 163 -2.66 -15.26 -2.76
N PRO A 164 -3.25 -15.41 -1.57
CA PRO A 164 -4.33 -16.37 -1.33
C PRO A 164 -5.52 -16.11 -2.25
N ALA A 165 -6.26 -17.18 -2.61
CA ALA A 165 -7.44 -17.07 -3.48
C ALA A 165 -8.55 -16.16 -2.90
N HIS A 166 -8.61 -16.02 -1.59
CA HIS A 166 -9.58 -15.18 -0.88
C HIS A 166 -9.02 -13.83 -0.44
N TRP A 167 -7.98 -13.33 -1.13
CA TRP A 167 -7.36 -12.05 -0.80
C TRP A 167 -8.31 -10.87 -1.00
N LEU A 168 -8.50 -10.09 0.05
CA LEU A 168 -9.47 -8.99 0.09
C LEU A 168 -8.88 -7.61 -0.28
N GLY A 169 -7.59 -7.52 -0.52
CA GLY A 169 -6.92 -6.25 -0.82
C GLY A 169 -7.50 -5.52 -2.04
N GLN A 170 -7.84 -6.25 -3.11
CA GLN A 170 -8.47 -5.66 -4.30
C GLN A 170 -9.89 -5.18 -4.02
N THR A 171 -10.68 -5.97 -3.28
CA THR A 171 -12.05 -5.61 -2.87
C THR A 171 -12.04 -4.36 -1.98
N ALA A 172 -11.15 -4.31 -0.98
CA ALA A 172 -11.00 -3.14 -0.11
C ALA A 172 -10.59 -1.89 -0.90
N ARG A 173 -9.68 -2.06 -1.85
CA ARG A 173 -9.23 -0.99 -2.74
C ARG A 173 -10.37 -0.45 -3.59
N GLN A 174 -11.13 -1.32 -4.26
CA GLN A 174 -12.25 -0.90 -5.09
C GLN A 174 -13.34 -0.19 -4.27
N LEU A 175 -13.62 -0.69 -3.06
CA LEU A 175 -14.53 -0.05 -2.13
C LEU A 175 -14.05 1.36 -1.76
N CYS A 176 -12.76 1.50 -1.45
CA CYS A 176 -12.16 2.79 -1.14
C CYS A 176 -12.28 3.76 -2.31
N ILE A 177 -11.97 3.33 -3.54
CA ILE A 177 -12.10 4.13 -4.76
C ILE A 177 -13.53 4.63 -4.95
N ASN A 178 -14.49 3.73 -4.90
CA ASN A 178 -15.89 4.05 -5.16
C ASN A 178 -16.43 5.11 -4.17
N ILE A 179 -16.10 4.96 -2.88
CA ILE A 179 -16.51 5.94 -1.86
C ILE A 179 -15.73 7.25 -2.06
N TYR A 180 -14.42 7.17 -2.27
CA TYR A 180 -13.56 8.35 -2.44
C TYR A 180 -14.02 9.22 -3.60
N GLN A 181 -14.24 8.63 -4.79
CA GLN A 181 -14.69 9.35 -5.97
C GLN A 181 -16.04 10.04 -5.75
N ARG A 182 -16.95 9.42 -5.01
CA ARG A 182 -18.28 9.97 -4.71
C ARG A 182 -18.22 11.20 -3.79
N VAL A 183 -17.29 11.20 -2.82
CA VAL A 183 -17.22 12.28 -1.81
C VAL A 183 -16.12 13.31 -2.09
N ALA A 184 -15.19 13.04 -3.00
CA ALA A 184 -14.04 13.91 -3.26
C ALA A 184 -14.43 15.33 -3.72
N PRO A 185 -15.41 15.53 -4.63
CA PRO A 185 -15.81 16.86 -5.06
C PRO A 185 -16.36 17.71 -3.90
N GLY A 186 -17.35 17.21 -3.15
CA GLY A 186 -17.91 17.92 -2.00
C GLY A 186 -16.89 18.17 -0.90
N ALA A 187 -16.02 17.18 -0.64
CA ALA A 187 -14.95 17.37 0.32
C ALA A 187 -13.91 18.41 -0.12
N GLN A 188 -13.72 18.60 -1.42
CA GLN A 188 -12.83 19.65 -1.94
C GLN A 188 -13.46 21.03 -1.77
N VAL A 189 -14.76 21.17 -2.02
CA VAL A 189 -15.52 22.42 -1.74
C VAL A 189 -15.33 22.82 -0.28
N PHE A 190 -15.57 21.89 0.66
CA PHE A 190 -15.36 22.17 2.09
C PHE A 190 -13.95 22.66 2.42
N VAL A 191 -12.92 22.00 1.86
CA VAL A 191 -11.53 22.40 2.09
C VAL A 191 -11.22 23.78 1.50
N SER A 192 -11.77 24.12 0.33
CA SER A 192 -11.58 25.42 -0.30
C SER A 192 -12.26 26.55 0.46
N GLU A 193 -13.44 26.30 1.07
CA GLU A 193 -14.22 27.31 1.78
C GLU A 193 -13.80 27.51 3.24
N LYS A 194 -13.36 26.44 3.89
CA LYS A 194 -13.11 26.39 5.35
C LYS A 194 -11.66 26.09 5.72
N GLY A 195 -10.84 25.70 4.73
CA GLY A 195 -9.45 25.33 4.99
C GLY A 195 -8.57 26.55 5.13
N GLU A 196 -7.93 26.67 6.29
CA GLU A 196 -6.93 27.71 6.57
C GLU A 196 -5.59 27.09 6.97
N SER A 197 -4.53 27.76 6.62
CA SER A 197 -3.18 27.45 7.09
C SER A 197 -2.64 28.59 7.95
N SER A 198 -1.50 28.39 8.58
CA SER A 198 -0.82 29.44 9.36
C SER A 198 -0.41 30.67 8.51
N VAL A 199 -0.47 30.56 7.20
CA VAL A 199 -0.11 31.62 6.25
C VAL A 199 -1.29 32.11 5.39
N GLY A 200 -2.51 31.71 5.71
CA GLY A 200 -3.74 32.10 5.02
C GLY A 200 -4.47 30.93 4.33
N GLU A 201 -5.23 31.22 3.28
CA GLU A 201 -6.01 30.23 2.53
C GLU A 201 -5.14 29.10 1.98
N LEU A 202 -5.71 27.90 1.91
CA LEU A 202 -5.03 26.75 1.32
C LEU A 202 -4.93 26.92 -0.20
N PRO A 203 -3.78 26.59 -0.81
CA PRO A 203 -3.64 26.61 -2.25
C PRO A 203 -4.55 25.59 -2.92
N ALA A 204 -4.93 25.85 -4.18
CA ALA A 204 -5.67 24.89 -5.00
C ALA A 204 -4.92 23.54 -5.09
N PRO A 205 -5.65 22.42 -5.23
CA PRO A 205 -5.03 21.09 -5.36
C PRO A 205 -4.08 21.05 -6.56
N GLY A 206 -2.86 20.52 -6.34
CA GLY A 206 -1.90 20.30 -7.41
C GLY A 206 -2.26 19.08 -8.30
N PRO A 207 -1.59 18.89 -9.46
CA PRO A 207 -1.89 17.81 -10.42
C PRO A 207 -1.90 16.42 -9.82
N LEU A 208 -1.06 16.13 -8.83
CA LEU A 208 -0.99 14.84 -8.15
C LEU A 208 -2.29 14.48 -7.39
N TYR A 209 -3.06 15.49 -6.98
CA TYR A 209 -4.36 15.24 -6.36
C TYR A 209 -5.33 14.61 -7.36
N TYR A 210 -5.39 15.14 -8.56
CA TYR A 210 -6.30 14.66 -9.61
C TYR A 210 -5.91 13.29 -10.18
N GLN A 211 -4.65 12.87 -10.00
CA GLN A 211 -4.16 11.54 -10.43
C GLN A 211 -4.48 10.42 -9.43
N ARG A 212 -5.02 10.74 -8.27
CA ARG A 212 -5.34 9.74 -7.23
C ARG A 212 -6.31 8.70 -7.74
N PHE A 213 -6.02 7.43 -7.42
CA PHE A 213 -6.82 6.26 -7.80
C PHE A 213 -7.09 6.09 -9.31
N GLY A 214 -6.20 6.61 -10.15
CA GLY A 214 -6.34 6.53 -11.60
C GLY A 214 -7.06 7.69 -12.24
N GLY A 215 -7.35 8.73 -11.48
CA GLY A 215 -7.95 9.98 -11.93
C GLY A 215 -9.21 10.35 -11.16
N LEU A 216 -9.32 11.63 -10.82
CA LEU A 216 -10.51 12.26 -10.27
C LEU A 216 -11.07 13.20 -11.32
N ALA A 217 -12.39 13.30 -11.41
CA ALA A 217 -13.01 14.34 -12.21
C ALA A 217 -12.58 15.72 -11.67
N GLU A 218 -12.21 16.63 -12.55
CA GLU A 218 -12.06 18.02 -12.19
C GLU A 218 -13.44 18.56 -11.81
N ALA A 219 -13.51 19.24 -10.67
CA ALA A 219 -14.73 19.79 -10.14
C ALA A 219 -15.12 21.09 -10.85
#